data_ce091a1d9655737ec3f5e75188691b68
#
_entry.id   ce091a1d9655737ec3f5e75188691b68
#
_cell.length_a   1.000
_cell.length_b   1.000
_cell.length_c   1.000
_cell.angle_alpha   90.00
_cell.angle_beta   90.00
_cell.angle_gamma   90.00
#
_symmetry.space_group_name_H-M   'P 1'
#
loop_
_entity.id
_entity.type
_entity.pdbx_description
1 polymer ?
#
loop_
_entity_poly.entity_id
_entity_poly.type
_entity_poly.pdbx_seq_one_letter_code
_entity_poly.pdbx_strand_id
1 'polypeptide(L)'
;MIMSSDVTPMKERKLQVALGLNIAIVVVQVVVGIVAASLGLLADAAHNVTDVAAIVVSLIAVRLVRRRANASRSFGYHRGTILAAQANAASILIVCVLVGFEAVRRLADPQPVKGGLVLVVALVAAAANFGAAAALGGAGHAHAGHDDHGSDVSGESHDLNMRSALLHMISDGAVSVGVAVAGLVILLTGSWYWLDPAVSLLISAVIGVQGWRLLRSTADVLLESTPAGLDVDSLTTLISGVDGVESVHDLHVWTLSSDVRAMSAHVVLDGHPSLEEAQVVGARVKSAIGGPFRISHATIELECEACGVPDDFCTIDTPRTAHHAHSHDTEHGDVGHDHGSER
;
A
#
# COMPACT_ATOMS: atom_id res chain seq x y z
N MET A 1 20.72 16.37 10.25
CA MET A 1 20.88 17.59 9.42
C MET A 1 19.61 17.73 8.62
N ILE A 2 18.80 18.72 8.95
CA ILE A 2 17.41 18.88 8.49
C ILE A 2 17.50 19.47 7.09
N MET A 3 17.18 18.67 6.07
CA MET A 3 16.90 19.24 4.75
C MET A 3 15.52 19.89 4.79
N SER A 4 15.53 21.18 5.00
CA SER A 4 14.42 22.08 4.74
C SER A 4 14.22 22.10 3.22
N SER A 5 13.20 21.39 2.74
CA SER A 5 12.75 21.51 1.35
C SER A 5 12.07 22.87 1.22
N ASP A 6 12.80 23.85 0.70
CA ASP A 6 12.25 25.11 0.18
C ASP A 6 11.38 24.79 -1.04
N VAL A 7 10.14 24.35 -0.76
CA VAL A 7 9.09 24.34 -1.77
C VAL A 7 8.79 25.81 -2.05
N THR A 8 9.32 26.32 -3.16
CA THR A 8 9.10 27.71 -3.56
C THR A 8 7.59 27.97 -3.65
N PRO A 9 7.08 29.11 -3.16
CA PRO A 9 5.64 29.44 -3.14
C PRO A 9 4.97 29.34 -4.51
N MET A 10 5.75 29.38 -5.57
CA MET A 10 5.30 29.19 -6.95
C MET A 10 4.95 27.71 -7.24
N LYS A 11 5.65 26.74 -6.65
CA LYS A 11 5.34 25.29 -6.79
C LYS A 11 4.08 24.93 -6.02
N GLU A 12 3.89 25.45 -4.82
CA GLU A 12 2.65 25.22 -4.04
C GLU A 12 1.42 25.78 -4.74
N ARG A 13 1.51 27.00 -5.30
CA ARG A 13 0.40 27.59 -6.05
C ARG A 13 0.03 26.80 -7.31
N LYS A 14 1.01 26.29 -8.05
CA LYS A 14 0.76 25.42 -9.21
C LYS A 14 0.05 24.13 -8.81
N LEU A 15 0.46 23.52 -7.71
CA LEU A 15 -0.17 22.29 -7.19
C LEU A 15 -1.61 22.54 -6.73
N GLN A 16 -1.87 23.64 -6.03
CA GLN A 16 -3.22 24.03 -5.60
C GLN A 16 -4.14 24.31 -6.80
N VAL A 17 -3.64 24.97 -7.84
CA VAL A 17 -4.39 25.24 -9.08
C VAL A 17 -4.71 23.93 -9.81
N ALA A 18 -3.74 23.02 -9.94
CA ALA A 18 -3.96 21.72 -10.57
C ALA A 18 -4.99 20.88 -9.79
N LEU A 19 -4.90 20.84 -8.48
CA LEU A 19 -5.87 20.15 -7.62
C LEU A 19 -7.27 20.78 -7.75
N GLY A 20 -7.37 22.11 -7.71
CA GLY A 20 -8.63 22.81 -7.86
C GLY A 20 -9.29 22.56 -9.23
N LEU A 21 -8.48 22.54 -10.32
CA LEU A 21 -8.95 22.23 -11.65
C LEU A 21 -9.47 20.78 -11.74
N ASN A 22 -8.74 19.84 -11.17
CA ASN A 22 -9.14 18.44 -11.16
C ASN A 22 -10.45 18.23 -10.39
N ILE A 23 -10.61 18.85 -9.23
CA ILE A 23 -11.87 18.84 -8.46
C ILE A 23 -13.01 19.43 -9.29
N ALA A 24 -12.79 20.55 -9.98
CA ALA A 24 -13.81 21.17 -10.82
C ALA A 24 -14.25 20.26 -11.98
N ILE A 25 -13.29 19.59 -12.64
CA ILE A 25 -13.57 18.63 -13.71
C ILE A 25 -14.41 17.47 -13.17
N VAL A 26 -14.04 16.90 -12.02
CA VAL A 26 -14.77 15.81 -11.37
C VAL A 26 -16.20 16.21 -11.05
N VAL A 27 -16.41 17.40 -10.49
CA VAL A 27 -17.76 17.91 -10.19
C VAL A 27 -18.60 18.03 -11.47
N VAL A 28 -18.00 18.58 -12.55
CA VAL A 28 -18.68 18.69 -13.84
C VAL A 28 -18.99 17.30 -14.42
N GLN A 29 -18.06 16.36 -14.37
CA GLN A 29 -18.28 14.99 -14.85
C GLN A 29 -19.42 14.30 -14.10
N VAL A 30 -19.50 14.43 -12.76
CA VAL A 30 -20.57 13.85 -11.96
C VAL A 30 -21.93 14.48 -12.31
N VAL A 31 -22.01 15.81 -12.32
CA VAL A 31 -23.25 16.52 -12.64
C VAL A 31 -23.74 16.21 -14.04
N VAL A 32 -22.86 16.30 -15.03
CA VAL A 32 -23.22 16.03 -16.43
C VAL A 32 -23.45 14.53 -16.64
N GLY A 33 -22.73 13.63 -15.99
CA GLY A 33 -22.96 12.18 -16.03
C GLY A 33 -24.39 11.82 -15.60
N ILE A 34 -24.87 12.43 -14.50
CA ILE A 34 -26.24 12.27 -14.04
C ILE A 34 -27.23 12.86 -15.04
N VAL A 35 -27.04 14.10 -15.51
CA VAL A 35 -27.93 14.80 -16.43
C VAL A 35 -27.98 14.14 -17.82
N ALA A 36 -26.85 13.60 -18.28
CA ALA A 36 -26.73 12.88 -19.55
C ALA A 36 -27.15 11.42 -19.46
N ALA A 37 -27.42 10.90 -18.25
CA ALA A 37 -27.67 9.49 -17.96
C ALA A 37 -26.54 8.56 -18.42
N SER A 38 -25.27 9.06 -18.45
CA SER A 38 -24.09 8.31 -18.91
C SER A 38 -23.38 7.64 -17.75
N LEU A 39 -23.30 6.29 -17.80
CA LEU A 39 -22.50 5.51 -16.86
C LEU A 39 -21.01 5.64 -17.15
N GLY A 40 -20.61 5.81 -18.43
CA GLY A 40 -19.21 5.99 -18.80
C GLY A 40 -18.63 7.24 -18.15
N LEU A 41 -19.37 8.34 -18.19
CA LEU A 41 -18.93 9.57 -17.56
C LEU A 41 -18.90 9.48 -16.03
N LEU A 42 -19.85 8.74 -15.43
CA LEU A 42 -19.88 8.50 -13.97
C LEU A 42 -18.74 7.56 -13.53
N ALA A 43 -18.40 6.56 -14.33
CA ALA A 43 -17.27 5.66 -14.07
C ALA A 43 -15.94 6.41 -14.09
N ASP A 44 -15.73 7.26 -15.12
CA ASP A 44 -14.55 8.12 -15.25
C ASP A 44 -14.46 9.13 -14.09
N ALA A 45 -15.61 9.77 -13.73
CA ALA A 45 -15.67 10.67 -12.58
C ALA A 45 -15.33 9.96 -11.26
N ALA A 46 -15.84 8.76 -11.04
CA ALA A 46 -15.59 8.01 -9.83
C ALA A 46 -14.11 7.64 -9.68
N HIS A 47 -13.44 7.28 -10.78
CA HIS A 47 -11.98 7.09 -10.79
C HIS A 47 -11.25 8.37 -10.37
N ASN A 48 -11.52 9.48 -11.02
CA ASN A 48 -10.91 10.77 -10.71
C ASN A 48 -11.18 11.24 -9.26
N VAL A 49 -12.37 10.97 -8.69
CA VAL A 49 -12.66 11.22 -7.25
C VAL A 49 -11.72 10.44 -6.35
N THR A 50 -11.49 9.16 -6.67
CA THR A 50 -10.63 8.32 -5.84
C THR A 50 -9.18 8.75 -5.90
N ASP A 51 -8.70 9.25 -7.03
CA ASP A 51 -7.35 9.80 -7.17
C ASP A 51 -7.17 11.07 -6.33
N VAL A 52 -8.14 11.98 -6.38
CA VAL A 52 -8.14 13.16 -5.49
C VAL A 52 -8.18 12.75 -4.02
N ALA A 53 -9.03 11.78 -3.67
CA ALA A 53 -9.10 11.26 -2.31
C ALA A 53 -7.77 10.61 -1.87
N ALA A 54 -7.11 9.84 -2.75
CA ALA A 54 -5.81 9.25 -2.47
C ALA A 54 -4.74 10.30 -2.17
N ILE A 55 -4.72 11.41 -2.92
CA ILE A 55 -3.81 12.53 -2.67
C ILE A 55 -4.08 13.16 -1.30
N VAL A 56 -5.33 13.45 -0.97
CA VAL A 56 -5.71 14.05 0.32
C VAL A 56 -5.33 13.14 1.48
N VAL A 57 -5.64 11.87 1.35
CA VAL A 57 -5.34 10.85 2.36
C VAL A 57 -3.83 10.68 2.52
N SER A 58 -3.07 10.69 1.43
CA SER A 58 -1.61 10.64 1.46
C SER A 58 -1.01 11.85 2.19
N LEU A 59 -1.52 13.06 1.95
CA LEU A 59 -1.10 14.27 2.66
C LEU A 59 -1.38 14.20 4.17
N ILE A 60 -2.55 13.67 4.56
CA ILE A 60 -2.89 13.45 5.97
C ILE A 60 -1.94 12.41 6.58
N ALA A 61 -1.69 11.32 5.88
CA ALA A 61 -0.85 10.24 6.33
C ALA A 61 0.61 10.69 6.52
N VAL A 62 1.18 11.45 5.59
CA VAL A 62 2.51 12.06 5.73
C VAL A 62 2.61 12.96 6.96
N ARG A 63 1.55 13.74 7.26
CA ARG A 63 1.51 14.55 8.49
C ARG A 63 1.44 13.68 9.75
N LEU A 64 0.72 12.56 9.69
CA LEU A 64 0.60 11.61 10.81
C LEU A 64 1.93 10.90 11.10
N VAL A 65 2.66 10.49 10.08
CA VAL A 65 3.98 9.83 10.22
C VAL A 65 5.00 10.72 10.92
N ARG A 66 4.89 12.05 10.78
CA ARG A 66 5.76 13.01 11.48
C ARG A 66 5.50 13.08 13.00
N ARG A 67 4.40 12.52 13.50
CA ARG A 67 4.13 12.45 14.94
C ARG A 67 5.05 11.42 15.59
N ARG A 68 5.64 11.78 16.72
CA ARG A 68 6.52 10.90 17.48
C ARG A 68 5.78 9.66 17.96
N ALA A 69 6.48 8.55 18.02
CA ALA A 69 6.04 7.35 18.70
C ALA A 69 5.68 7.66 20.18
N ASN A 70 4.73 6.92 20.72
CA ASN A 70 4.29 7.02 22.10
C ASN A 70 4.00 5.64 22.69
N ALA A 71 3.69 5.56 23.98
CA ALA A 71 3.48 4.28 24.68
C ALA A 71 2.35 3.40 24.07
N SER A 72 1.33 4.01 23.46
CA SER A 72 0.24 3.28 22.79
C SER A 72 0.54 2.93 21.33
N ARG A 73 1.57 3.54 20.73
CA ARG A 73 1.99 3.36 19.32
C ARG A 73 3.51 3.43 19.24
N SER A 74 4.14 2.32 19.63
CA SER A 74 5.61 2.22 19.73
C SER A 74 6.32 2.48 18.38
N PHE A 75 5.74 2.03 17.27
CA PHE A 75 6.21 2.34 15.91
C PHE A 75 5.63 3.63 15.34
N GLY A 76 4.91 4.46 16.13
CA GLY A 76 4.27 5.67 15.64
C GLY A 76 3.08 5.40 14.72
N TYR A 77 2.93 6.22 13.66
CA TYR A 77 1.79 6.17 12.75
C TYR A 77 2.16 5.68 11.35
N HIS A 78 3.27 4.94 11.21
CA HIS A 78 3.77 4.50 9.91
C HIS A 78 2.74 3.69 9.11
N ARG A 79 1.94 2.81 9.77
CA ARG A 79 0.87 2.04 9.11
C ARG A 79 -0.36 2.87 8.72
N GLY A 80 -0.45 4.13 9.16
CA GLY A 80 -1.56 5.02 8.80
C GLY A 80 -1.67 5.27 7.29
N THR A 81 -0.53 5.33 6.57
CA THR A 81 -0.49 5.46 5.11
C THR A 81 -1.06 4.22 4.42
N ILE A 82 -0.75 3.04 4.94
CA ILE A 82 -1.20 1.76 4.38
C ILE A 82 -2.71 1.57 4.58
N LEU A 83 -3.22 1.84 5.79
CA LEU A 83 -4.66 1.81 6.08
C LEU A 83 -5.44 2.78 5.19
N ALA A 84 -4.87 3.94 4.94
CA ALA A 84 -5.45 4.95 4.08
C ALA A 84 -5.53 4.47 2.61
N ALA A 85 -4.44 3.89 2.08
CA ALA A 85 -4.41 3.31 0.76
C ALA A 85 -5.37 2.12 0.63
N GLN A 86 -5.50 1.29 1.67
CA GLN A 86 -6.44 0.18 1.71
C GLN A 86 -7.90 0.66 1.68
N ALA A 87 -8.25 1.68 2.48
CA ALA A 87 -9.59 2.26 2.48
C ALA A 87 -9.94 2.85 1.10
N ASN A 88 -8.97 3.54 0.45
CA ASN A 88 -9.16 4.04 -0.91
C ASN A 88 -9.38 2.91 -1.91
N ALA A 89 -8.55 1.87 -1.91
CA ALA A 89 -8.69 0.71 -2.79
C ALA A 89 -10.03 -0.01 -2.60
N ALA A 90 -10.48 -0.19 -1.35
CA ALA A 90 -11.77 -0.78 -1.05
C ALA A 90 -12.93 0.08 -1.58
N SER A 91 -12.83 1.41 -1.44
CA SER A 91 -13.84 2.34 -1.97
C SER A 91 -13.95 2.28 -3.49
N ILE A 92 -12.80 2.23 -4.20
CA ILE A 92 -12.75 2.05 -5.66
C ILE A 92 -13.47 0.75 -6.07
N LEU A 93 -13.16 -0.37 -5.40
CA LEU A 93 -13.78 -1.66 -5.72
C LEU A 93 -15.29 -1.65 -5.51
N ILE A 94 -15.79 -1.03 -4.44
CA ILE A 94 -17.22 -0.88 -4.21
C ILE A 94 -17.86 -0.10 -5.37
N VAL A 95 -17.27 1.02 -5.78
CA VAL A 95 -17.78 1.82 -6.90
C VAL A 95 -17.74 1.02 -8.20
N CYS A 96 -16.65 0.30 -8.50
CA CYS A 96 -16.55 -0.56 -9.69
C CYS A 96 -17.65 -1.65 -9.72
N VAL A 97 -17.96 -2.27 -8.59
CA VAL A 97 -19.04 -3.25 -8.47
C VAL A 97 -20.40 -2.60 -8.75
N LEU A 98 -20.69 -1.44 -8.16
CA LEU A 98 -21.95 -0.74 -8.34
C LEU A 98 -22.14 -0.27 -9.79
N VAL A 99 -21.11 0.35 -10.38
CA VAL A 99 -21.14 0.80 -11.79
C VAL A 99 -21.22 -0.41 -12.73
N GLY A 100 -20.45 -1.46 -12.47
CA GLY A 100 -20.48 -2.69 -13.25
C GLY A 100 -21.86 -3.37 -13.22
N PHE A 101 -22.48 -3.46 -12.05
CA PHE A 101 -23.83 -4.00 -11.91
C PHE A 101 -24.86 -3.20 -12.73
N GLU A 102 -24.83 -1.85 -12.59
CA GLU A 102 -25.73 -0.99 -13.35
C GLU A 102 -25.43 -1.04 -14.86
N ALA A 103 -24.16 -1.18 -15.25
CA ALA A 103 -23.79 -1.33 -16.65
C ALA A 103 -24.35 -2.62 -17.27
N VAL A 104 -24.23 -3.75 -16.57
CA VAL A 104 -24.84 -5.03 -17.02
C VAL A 104 -26.36 -4.89 -17.15
N ARG A 105 -27.02 -4.25 -16.20
CA ARG A 105 -28.45 -3.99 -16.24
C ARG A 105 -28.84 -3.13 -17.45
N ARG A 106 -28.09 -2.05 -17.75
CA ARG A 106 -28.34 -1.18 -18.91
C ARG A 106 -27.93 -1.79 -20.26
N LEU A 107 -27.09 -2.80 -20.28
CA LEU A 107 -26.86 -3.60 -21.49
C LEU A 107 -28.10 -4.39 -21.90
N ALA A 108 -28.88 -4.89 -20.91
CA ALA A 108 -30.13 -5.59 -21.16
C ALA A 108 -31.28 -4.64 -21.53
N ASP A 109 -31.31 -3.42 -20.96
CA ASP A 109 -32.32 -2.39 -21.22
C ASP A 109 -31.63 -1.01 -21.41
N PRO A 110 -31.10 -0.72 -22.62
CA PRO A 110 -30.33 0.49 -22.89
C PRO A 110 -31.17 1.75 -22.71
N GLN A 111 -30.72 2.65 -21.85
CA GLN A 111 -31.36 3.93 -21.58
C GLN A 111 -30.84 5.03 -22.53
N PRO A 112 -31.69 5.99 -22.93
CA PRO A 112 -31.25 7.11 -23.78
C PRO A 112 -30.17 7.95 -23.11
N VAL A 113 -29.03 8.12 -23.77
CA VAL A 113 -27.90 8.91 -23.31
C VAL A 113 -27.76 10.16 -24.18
N LYS A 114 -27.48 11.30 -23.54
CA LYS A 114 -27.23 12.57 -24.25
C LYS A 114 -25.78 12.61 -24.77
N GLY A 115 -25.49 11.91 -25.86
CA GLY A 115 -24.14 11.72 -26.42
C GLY A 115 -23.36 13.02 -26.61
N GLY A 116 -24.00 14.13 -27.00
CA GLY A 116 -23.33 15.42 -27.18
C GLY A 116 -22.76 16.00 -25.88
N LEU A 117 -23.46 15.86 -24.76
CA LEU A 117 -22.95 16.28 -23.44
C LEU A 117 -21.79 15.40 -23.00
N VAL A 118 -21.93 14.07 -23.19
CA VAL A 118 -20.85 13.10 -22.89
C VAL A 118 -19.59 13.43 -23.66
N LEU A 119 -19.72 13.65 -24.98
CA LEU A 119 -18.59 13.99 -25.85
C LEU A 119 -17.83 15.22 -25.36
N VAL A 120 -18.55 16.33 -25.12
CA VAL A 120 -17.90 17.59 -24.71
C VAL A 120 -17.18 17.45 -23.39
N VAL A 121 -17.83 16.88 -22.38
CA VAL A 121 -17.22 16.76 -21.04
C VAL A 121 -16.06 15.77 -21.03
N ALA A 122 -16.20 14.64 -21.72
CA ALA A 122 -15.11 13.67 -21.84
C ALA A 122 -13.90 14.22 -22.61
N LEU A 123 -14.11 15.02 -23.66
CA LEU A 123 -13.01 15.70 -24.38
C LEU A 123 -12.30 16.74 -23.48
N VAL A 124 -13.03 17.48 -22.67
CA VAL A 124 -12.44 18.43 -21.71
C VAL A 124 -11.60 17.68 -20.68
N ALA A 125 -12.10 16.56 -20.14
CA ALA A 125 -11.36 15.72 -19.20
C ALA A 125 -10.09 15.13 -19.84
N ALA A 126 -10.18 14.60 -21.07
CA ALA A 126 -9.04 14.08 -21.82
C ALA A 126 -7.99 15.18 -22.05
N ALA A 127 -8.42 16.38 -22.50
CA ALA A 127 -7.52 17.51 -22.72
C ALA A 127 -6.81 17.95 -21.44
N ALA A 128 -7.49 17.93 -20.30
CA ALA A 128 -6.89 18.25 -19.00
C ALA A 128 -5.85 17.21 -18.58
N ASN A 129 -6.14 15.91 -18.74
CA ASN A 129 -5.23 14.82 -18.37
C ASN A 129 -3.98 14.82 -19.29
N PHE A 130 -4.14 14.95 -20.61
CA PHE A 130 -3.01 15.06 -21.53
C PHE A 130 -2.23 16.36 -21.34
N GLY A 131 -2.90 17.48 -21.03
CA GLY A 131 -2.26 18.74 -20.70
C GLY A 131 -1.40 18.65 -19.44
N ALA A 132 -1.91 17.97 -18.40
CA ALA A 132 -1.15 17.70 -17.18
C ALA A 132 0.05 16.77 -17.46
N ALA A 133 -0.14 15.72 -18.26
CA ALA A 133 0.93 14.82 -18.69
C ALA A 133 2.03 15.57 -19.45
N ALA A 134 1.65 16.45 -20.40
CA ALA A 134 2.59 17.27 -21.17
C ALA A 134 3.35 18.27 -20.28
N ALA A 135 2.68 18.87 -19.29
CA ALA A 135 3.31 19.78 -18.34
C ALA A 135 4.33 19.06 -17.44
N LEU A 136 4.06 17.81 -17.03
CA LEU A 136 5.01 16.98 -16.29
C LEU A 136 6.19 16.54 -17.18
N GLY A 137 5.92 16.04 -18.40
CA GLY A 137 6.94 15.58 -19.35
C GLY A 137 7.88 16.70 -19.79
N GLY A 138 7.36 17.91 -20.01
CA GLY A 138 8.15 19.10 -20.36
C GLY A 138 9.08 19.57 -19.23
N ALA A 139 8.70 19.34 -17.97
CA ALA A 139 9.56 19.65 -16.83
C ALA A 139 10.78 18.71 -16.71
N GLY A 140 10.64 17.45 -17.15
CA GLY A 140 11.74 16.47 -17.16
C GLY A 140 12.85 16.78 -18.17
N HIS A 141 12.52 17.42 -19.30
CA HIS A 141 13.51 17.77 -20.32
C HIS A 141 14.30 19.05 -20.01
N ALA A 142 13.84 19.89 -19.11
CA ALA A 142 14.53 21.13 -18.73
C ALA A 142 15.72 20.91 -17.79
N HIS A 143 15.91 19.71 -17.22
CA HIS A 143 17.02 19.39 -16.32
C HIS A 143 18.10 18.47 -16.92
N ALA A 144 17.97 18.05 -18.19
CA ALA A 144 18.91 17.16 -18.86
C ALA A 144 20.15 17.88 -19.46
N GLY A 145 20.47 19.09 -19.01
CA GLY A 145 21.49 19.95 -19.59
C GLY A 145 22.61 20.37 -18.64
N HIS A 146 23.06 19.53 -17.71
CA HIS A 146 24.36 19.69 -17.04
C HIS A 146 24.91 18.32 -16.69
N ASP A 147 25.97 17.93 -17.42
CA ASP A 147 26.83 16.81 -17.15
C ASP A 147 27.55 17.04 -15.82
N ASP A 148 27.19 16.30 -14.80
CA ASP A 148 28.04 16.10 -13.63
C ASP A 148 27.98 14.62 -13.24
N HIS A 149 29.12 13.96 -13.37
CA HIS A 149 29.32 12.55 -13.09
C HIS A 149 29.35 12.32 -11.57
N GLY A 150 28.16 12.26 -10.96
CA GLY A 150 27.95 11.79 -9.59
C GLY A 150 26.93 10.65 -9.62
N SER A 151 27.36 9.44 -9.28
CA SER A 151 26.53 8.25 -9.15
C SER A 151 25.54 8.42 -7.98
N ASP A 152 24.39 9.02 -8.23
CA ASP A 152 23.32 9.22 -7.24
C ASP A 152 22.16 8.24 -7.50
N VAL A 153 22.10 7.23 -6.64
CA VAL A 153 20.95 6.30 -6.49
C VAL A 153 19.61 7.02 -6.25
N SER A 154 19.65 8.31 -5.89
CA SER A 154 18.49 9.19 -5.72
C SER A 154 17.85 9.67 -7.04
N GLY A 155 18.61 9.72 -8.14
CA GLY A 155 18.12 10.12 -9.46
C GLY A 155 17.18 9.09 -10.08
N GLU A 156 17.51 7.82 -9.96
CA GLU A 156 16.75 6.71 -10.54
C GLU A 156 15.35 6.56 -9.94
N SER A 157 15.21 6.75 -8.63
CA SER A 157 13.90 6.69 -7.95
C SER A 157 12.98 7.87 -8.30
N HIS A 158 13.55 9.05 -8.57
CA HIS A 158 12.80 10.25 -8.98
C HIS A 158 12.28 10.09 -10.41
N ASP A 159 13.08 9.53 -11.31
CA ASP A 159 12.69 9.28 -12.71
C ASP A 159 11.60 8.22 -12.83
N LEU A 160 11.66 7.15 -12.04
CA LEU A 160 10.63 6.10 -12.00
C LEU A 160 9.29 6.65 -11.50
N ASN A 161 9.29 7.49 -10.47
CA ASN A 161 8.09 8.12 -9.94
C ASN A 161 7.45 9.09 -10.93
N MET A 162 8.27 9.90 -11.61
CA MET A 162 7.82 10.81 -12.68
C MET A 162 7.22 10.05 -13.84
N ARG A 163 7.88 8.97 -14.29
CA ARG A 163 7.39 8.12 -15.38
C ARG A 163 6.07 7.42 -15.02
N SER A 164 5.94 6.95 -13.77
CA SER A 164 4.70 6.36 -13.28
C SER A 164 3.54 7.36 -13.29
N ALA A 165 3.76 8.58 -12.80
CA ALA A 165 2.76 9.65 -12.82
C ALA A 165 2.35 10.05 -14.25
N LEU A 166 3.32 10.12 -15.18
CA LEU A 166 3.06 10.42 -16.59
C LEU A 166 2.20 9.32 -17.24
N LEU A 167 2.55 8.05 -17.02
CA LEU A 167 1.78 6.92 -17.55
C LEU A 167 0.36 6.88 -17.00
N HIS A 168 0.18 7.20 -15.72
CA HIS A 168 -1.13 7.29 -15.10
C HIS A 168 -2.00 8.35 -15.77
N MET A 169 -1.51 9.59 -15.93
CA MET A 169 -2.25 10.67 -16.60
C MET A 169 -2.57 10.36 -18.05
N ILE A 170 -1.65 9.70 -18.79
CA ILE A 170 -1.91 9.25 -20.16
C ILE A 170 -3.03 8.19 -20.19
N SER A 171 -3.03 7.25 -19.24
CA SER A 171 -4.06 6.23 -19.13
C SER A 171 -5.43 6.84 -18.84
N ASP A 172 -5.51 7.82 -17.96
CA ASP A 172 -6.76 8.52 -17.63
C ASP A 172 -7.29 9.33 -18.82
N GLY A 173 -6.36 9.99 -19.53
CA GLY A 173 -6.69 10.65 -20.80
C GLY A 173 -7.24 9.67 -21.85
N ALA A 174 -6.67 8.48 -21.97
CA ALA A 174 -7.13 7.45 -22.89
C ALA A 174 -8.51 6.90 -22.51
N VAL A 175 -8.79 6.72 -21.23
CA VAL A 175 -10.13 6.34 -20.73
C VAL A 175 -11.16 7.41 -21.10
N SER A 176 -10.87 8.68 -20.83
CA SER A 176 -11.76 9.80 -21.17
C SER A 176 -11.98 9.91 -22.68
N VAL A 177 -10.95 9.63 -23.52
CA VAL A 177 -11.12 9.54 -25.00
C VAL A 177 -12.06 8.40 -25.37
N GLY A 178 -11.96 7.24 -24.73
CA GLY A 178 -12.89 6.12 -24.95
C GLY A 178 -14.35 6.50 -24.69
N VAL A 179 -14.61 7.24 -23.59
CA VAL A 179 -15.93 7.77 -23.25
C VAL A 179 -16.38 8.81 -24.29
N ALA A 180 -15.47 9.68 -24.76
CA ALA A 180 -15.77 10.68 -25.80
C ALA A 180 -16.16 10.03 -27.13
N VAL A 181 -15.44 8.97 -27.54
CA VAL A 181 -15.76 8.20 -28.75
C VAL A 181 -17.14 7.56 -28.65
N ALA A 182 -17.48 6.94 -27.52
CA ALA A 182 -18.81 6.40 -27.28
C ALA A 182 -19.89 7.51 -27.38
N GLY A 183 -19.65 8.66 -26.74
CA GLY A 183 -20.54 9.83 -26.80
C GLY A 183 -20.71 10.35 -28.24
N LEU A 184 -19.65 10.39 -29.05
CA LEU A 184 -19.70 10.78 -30.45
C LEU A 184 -20.53 9.80 -31.28
N VAL A 185 -20.30 8.50 -31.14
CA VAL A 185 -21.05 7.47 -31.86
C VAL A 185 -22.54 7.54 -31.51
N ILE A 186 -22.89 7.66 -30.22
CA ILE A 186 -24.26 7.84 -29.78
C ILE A 186 -24.90 9.10 -30.38
N LEU A 187 -24.14 10.22 -30.43
CA LEU A 187 -24.60 11.47 -31.01
C LEU A 187 -24.90 11.33 -32.51
N LEU A 188 -24.01 10.67 -33.26
CA LEU A 188 -24.14 10.51 -34.72
C LEU A 188 -25.22 9.49 -35.12
N THR A 189 -25.37 8.43 -34.34
CA THR A 189 -26.31 7.34 -34.68
C THR A 189 -27.71 7.56 -34.09
N GLY A 190 -27.81 8.29 -32.96
CA GLY A 190 -29.06 8.51 -32.23
C GLY A 190 -29.67 7.25 -31.63
N SER A 191 -28.98 6.13 -31.62
CA SER A 191 -29.57 4.82 -31.27
C SER A 191 -28.63 3.82 -30.55
N TRP A 192 -27.32 3.96 -30.63
CA TRP A 192 -26.37 2.98 -30.06
C TRP A 192 -26.11 3.21 -28.56
N TYR A 193 -27.17 3.36 -27.76
CA TYR A 193 -27.08 3.65 -26.34
C TYR A 193 -26.38 2.56 -25.52
N TRP A 194 -26.31 1.33 -26.04
CA TRP A 194 -25.60 0.21 -25.40
C TRP A 194 -24.07 0.42 -25.28
N LEU A 195 -23.53 1.34 -26.09
CA LEU A 195 -22.08 1.65 -26.03
C LEU A 195 -21.66 2.27 -24.72
N ASP A 196 -22.51 3.13 -24.13
CA ASP A 196 -22.20 3.76 -22.85
C ASP A 196 -22.02 2.72 -21.72
N PRO A 197 -22.95 1.80 -21.43
CA PRO A 197 -22.73 0.76 -20.44
C PRO A 197 -21.64 -0.23 -20.83
N ALA A 198 -21.38 -0.50 -22.11
CA ALA A 198 -20.29 -1.37 -22.54
C ALA A 198 -18.92 -0.78 -22.21
N VAL A 199 -18.72 0.51 -22.54
CA VAL A 199 -17.49 1.24 -22.20
C VAL A 199 -17.35 1.38 -20.68
N SER A 200 -18.45 1.66 -19.96
CA SER A 200 -18.45 1.74 -18.50
C SER A 200 -18.03 0.43 -17.84
N LEU A 201 -18.51 -0.70 -18.35
CA LEU A 201 -18.13 -2.03 -17.86
C LEU A 201 -16.64 -2.31 -18.08
N LEU A 202 -16.12 -1.95 -19.27
CA LEU A 202 -14.70 -2.09 -19.58
C LEU A 202 -13.84 -1.23 -18.64
N ILE A 203 -14.21 0.03 -18.45
CA ILE A 203 -13.52 0.96 -17.54
C ILE A 203 -13.55 0.40 -16.10
N SER A 204 -14.74 0.01 -15.62
CA SER A 204 -14.88 -0.56 -14.28
C SER A 204 -14.07 -1.84 -14.08
N ALA A 205 -13.94 -2.69 -15.11
CA ALA A 205 -13.13 -3.89 -15.05
C ALA A 205 -11.62 -3.55 -14.93
N VAL A 206 -11.13 -2.61 -15.74
CA VAL A 206 -9.72 -2.17 -15.70
C VAL A 206 -9.37 -1.55 -14.36
N ILE A 207 -10.20 -0.61 -13.88
CA ILE A 207 -10.01 0.07 -12.59
C ILE A 207 -10.16 -0.94 -11.44
N GLY A 208 -11.12 -1.87 -11.53
CA GLY A 208 -11.33 -2.93 -10.55
C GLY A 208 -10.11 -3.83 -10.37
N VAL A 209 -9.44 -4.21 -11.49
CA VAL A 209 -8.18 -4.98 -11.42
C VAL A 209 -7.08 -4.19 -10.72
N GLN A 210 -6.94 -2.90 -11.00
CA GLN A 210 -5.96 -2.04 -10.33
C GLN A 210 -6.27 -1.89 -8.84
N GLY A 211 -7.54 -1.62 -8.49
CA GLY A 211 -8.00 -1.53 -7.11
C GLY A 211 -7.78 -2.83 -6.33
N TRP A 212 -8.03 -3.99 -6.96
CA TRP A 212 -7.76 -5.29 -6.35
C TRP A 212 -6.26 -5.52 -6.07
N ARG A 213 -5.40 -5.17 -7.02
CA ARG A 213 -3.93 -5.28 -6.82
C ARG A 213 -3.46 -4.41 -5.66
N LEU A 214 -3.97 -3.17 -5.59
CA LEU A 214 -3.65 -2.25 -4.49
C LEU A 214 -4.19 -2.77 -3.16
N LEU A 215 -5.44 -3.26 -3.12
CA LEU A 215 -6.04 -3.84 -1.91
C LEU A 215 -5.21 -5.02 -1.40
N ARG A 216 -4.82 -5.92 -2.30
CA ARG A 216 -3.99 -7.08 -1.95
C ARG A 216 -2.62 -6.66 -1.42
N SER A 217 -1.91 -5.75 -2.11
CA SER A 217 -0.59 -5.31 -1.68
C SER A 217 -0.61 -4.58 -0.32
N THR A 218 -1.67 -3.81 -0.03
CA THR A 218 -1.83 -3.17 1.28
C THR A 218 -2.20 -4.19 2.36
N ALA A 219 -2.99 -5.23 2.04
CA ALA A 219 -3.29 -6.33 2.94
C ALA A 219 -2.02 -7.13 3.28
N ASP A 220 -1.17 -7.43 2.30
CA ASP A 220 0.10 -8.11 2.52
C ASP A 220 0.99 -7.35 3.52
N VAL A 221 1.05 -6.02 3.41
CA VAL A 221 1.78 -5.18 4.39
C VAL A 221 1.15 -5.23 5.79
N LEU A 222 -0.18 -5.25 5.90
CA LEU A 222 -0.87 -5.33 7.20
C LEU A 222 -0.74 -6.71 7.84
N LEU A 223 -0.64 -7.76 7.02
CA LEU A 223 -0.39 -9.14 7.45
C LEU A 223 1.10 -9.42 7.73
N GLU A 224 1.94 -8.39 7.71
CA GLU A 224 3.38 -8.51 7.99
C GLU A 224 4.11 -9.46 7.03
N SER A 225 3.60 -9.59 5.82
CA SER A 225 4.23 -10.40 4.77
C SER A 225 5.62 -9.87 4.42
N THR A 226 6.49 -10.78 4.00
CA THR A 226 7.81 -10.41 3.48
C THR A 226 7.70 -9.36 2.37
N PRO A 227 8.49 -8.28 2.42
CA PRO A 227 8.40 -7.21 1.43
C PRO A 227 8.61 -7.72 0.00
N ALA A 228 7.74 -7.32 -0.93
CA ALA A 228 7.86 -7.71 -2.33
C ALA A 228 9.25 -7.35 -2.90
N GLY A 229 9.87 -8.30 -3.57
CA GLY A 229 11.21 -8.14 -4.17
C GLY A 229 12.38 -8.22 -3.18
N LEU A 230 12.12 -8.58 -1.92
CA LEU A 230 13.19 -8.92 -0.99
C LEU A 230 13.47 -10.42 -1.11
N ASP A 231 14.72 -10.76 -1.37
CA ASP A 231 15.21 -12.14 -1.39
C ASP A 231 15.71 -12.49 0.02
N VAL A 232 14.95 -13.35 0.70
CA VAL A 232 15.25 -13.79 2.07
C VAL A 232 16.51 -14.63 2.11
N ASP A 233 16.76 -15.48 1.09
CA ASP A 233 17.94 -16.33 1.02
C ASP A 233 19.22 -15.49 0.89
N SER A 234 19.18 -14.44 0.07
CA SER A 234 20.27 -13.48 -0.05
C SER A 234 20.52 -12.72 1.26
N LEU A 235 19.45 -12.36 1.99
CA LEU A 235 19.56 -11.70 3.29
C LEU A 235 20.17 -12.64 4.34
N THR A 236 19.70 -13.88 4.40
CA THR A 236 20.24 -14.93 5.27
C THR A 236 21.73 -15.18 4.99
N THR A 237 22.08 -15.32 3.72
CA THR A 237 23.48 -15.50 3.28
C THR A 237 24.36 -14.32 3.69
N LEU A 238 23.87 -13.09 3.55
CA LEU A 238 24.60 -11.90 3.95
C LEU A 238 24.85 -11.86 5.46
N ILE A 239 23.82 -12.19 6.27
CA ILE A 239 23.95 -12.20 7.74
C ILE A 239 24.93 -13.29 8.18
N SER A 240 24.80 -14.51 7.64
CA SER A 240 25.72 -15.64 7.94
C SER A 240 27.16 -15.40 7.46
N GLY A 241 27.35 -14.50 6.51
CA GLY A 241 28.70 -14.09 6.06
C GLY A 241 29.37 -13.04 6.94
N VAL A 242 28.72 -12.55 7.99
CA VAL A 242 29.30 -11.57 8.92
C VAL A 242 30.24 -12.28 9.91
N ASP A 243 31.44 -11.76 10.04
CA ASP A 243 32.49 -12.30 10.91
C ASP A 243 32.01 -12.45 12.37
N GLY A 244 32.05 -13.67 12.91
CA GLY A 244 31.55 -14.00 14.25
C GLY A 244 30.08 -14.51 14.30
N VAL A 245 29.45 -14.74 13.12
CA VAL A 245 28.13 -15.35 13.01
C VAL A 245 28.28 -16.80 12.54
N GLU A 246 27.79 -17.75 13.32
CA GLU A 246 27.72 -19.17 12.96
C GLU A 246 26.51 -19.49 12.09
N SER A 247 25.33 -19.02 12.51
CA SER A 247 24.09 -19.23 11.77
C SER A 247 23.02 -18.17 12.10
N VAL A 248 21.95 -18.14 11.28
CA VAL A 248 20.79 -17.29 11.49
C VAL A 248 19.51 -18.10 11.31
N HIS A 249 18.53 -17.91 12.19
CA HIS A 249 17.21 -18.54 12.12
C HIS A 249 16.16 -17.58 12.65
N ASP A 250 14.88 -17.96 12.58
CA ASP A 250 13.71 -17.16 13.00
C ASP A 250 13.73 -15.74 12.39
N LEU A 251 14.07 -15.69 11.09
CA LEU A 251 14.23 -14.45 10.35
C LEU A 251 12.86 -13.95 9.85
N HIS A 252 12.40 -12.87 10.44
CA HIS A 252 11.17 -12.17 10.01
C HIS A 252 11.50 -10.81 9.46
N VAL A 253 10.96 -10.50 8.28
CA VAL A 253 11.11 -9.17 7.65
C VAL A 253 9.76 -8.68 7.20
N TRP A 254 9.40 -7.47 7.58
CA TRP A 254 8.12 -6.87 7.21
C TRP A 254 8.24 -5.39 6.89
N THR A 255 7.23 -4.86 6.21
CA THR A 255 7.13 -3.44 5.87
C THR A 255 6.33 -2.69 6.94
N LEU A 256 6.87 -1.60 7.47
CA LEU A 256 6.15 -0.67 8.35
C LEU A 256 5.48 0.46 7.57
N SER A 257 6.15 0.99 6.54
CA SER A 257 5.63 1.99 5.59
C SER A 257 6.40 1.86 4.27
N SER A 258 6.02 2.62 3.25
CA SER A 258 6.62 2.54 1.90
C SER A 258 8.16 2.55 1.88
N ASP A 259 8.79 3.23 2.85
CA ASP A 259 10.25 3.41 2.89
C ASP A 259 10.91 2.80 4.13
N VAL A 260 10.14 2.14 5.00
CA VAL A 260 10.64 1.62 6.28
C VAL A 260 10.37 0.14 6.37
N ARG A 261 11.44 -0.65 6.37
CA ARG A 261 11.40 -2.09 6.64
C ARG A 261 11.94 -2.37 8.05
N ALA A 262 11.34 -3.34 8.70
CA ALA A 262 11.78 -3.85 9.99
C ALA A 262 12.11 -5.34 9.87
N MET A 263 12.96 -5.83 10.78
CA MET A 263 13.41 -7.20 10.84
C MET A 263 13.56 -7.65 12.30
N SER A 264 13.23 -8.89 12.56
CA SER A 264 13.72 -9.64 13.74
C SER A 264 14.42 -10.91 13.25
N ALA A 265 15.44 -11.33 13.98
CA ALA A 265 16.15 -12.57 13.69
C ALA A 265 16.89 -13.06 14.94
N HIS A 266 17.09 -14.37 15.05
CA HIS A 266 18.01 -15.00 15.96
C HIS A 266 19.33 -15.25 15.23
N VAL A 267 20.43 -14.83 15.85
CA VAL A 267 21.78 -14.96 15.30
C VAL A 267 22.65 -15.70 16.28
N VAL A 268 23.05 -16.90 15.90
CA VAL A 268 23.98 -17.73 16.66
C VAL A 268 25.40 -17.25 16.40
N LEU A 269 26.13 -17.02 17.46
CA LEU A 269 27.51 -16.52 17.41
C LEU A 269 28.53 -17.63 17.51
N ASP A 270 29.66 -17.46 16.84
CA ASP A 270 30.81 -18.36 16.95
C ASP A 270 31.33 -18.41 18.40
N GLY A 271 31.27 -19.58 19.01
CA GLY A 271 31.76 -19.80 20.37
C GLY A 271 30.89 -19.11 21.43
N HIS A 272 31.52 -18.69 22.54
CA HIS A 272 30.84 -18.02 23.65
C HIS A 272 31.47 -16.63 23.89
N PRO A 273 31.22 -15.64 23.02
CA PRO A 273 31.76 -14.30 23.19
C PRO A 273 31.20 -13.60 24.44
N SER A 274 31.95 -12.67 24.98
CA SER A 274 31.42 -11.75 25.98
C SER A 274 30.27 -10.92 25.41
N LEU A 275 29.40 -10.38 26.27
CA LEU A 275 28.29 -9.51 25.84
C LEU A 275 28.78 -8.31 25.01
N GLU A 276 29.94 -7.76 25.34
CA GLU A 276 30.56 -6.64 24.63
C GLU A 276 30.97 -7.04 23.21
N GLU A 277 31.57 -8.20 23.05
CA GLU A 277 31.95 -8.75 21.72
C GLU A 277 30.71 -9.09 20.90
N ALA A 278 29.69 -9.70 21.50
CA ALA A 278 28.40 -10.00 20.86
C ALA A 278 27.72 -8.73 20.34
N GLN A 279 27.73 -7.63 21.12
CA GLN A 279 27.16 -6.34 20.66
C GLN A 279 27.91 -5.78 19.43
N VAL A 280 29.22 -5.99 19.33
CA VAL A 280 30.00 -5.57 18.15
C VAL A 280 29.58 -6.38 16.92
N VAL A 281 29.38 -7.70 17.06
CA VAL A 281 28.87 -8.54 15.95
C VAL A 281 27.47 -8.08 15.54
N GLY A 282 26.55 -7.88 16.48
CA GLY A 282 25.20 -7.39 16.20
C GLY A 282 25.18 -6.02 15.50
N ALA A 283 26.11 -5.12 15.84
CA ALA A 283 26.26 -3.84 15.16
C ALA A 283 26.75 -4.02 13.71
N ARG A 284 27.69 -4.96 13.46
CA ARG A 284 28.15 -5.31 12.10
C ARG A 284 27.02 -5.86 11.25
N VAL A 285 26.23 -6.80 11.78
CA VAL A 285 25.03 -7.33 11.09
C VAL A 285 24.09 -6.21 10.72
N LYS A 286 23.72 -5.33 11.66
CA LYS A 286 22.82 -4.18 11.38
C LYS A 286 23.37 -3.26 10.28
N SER A 287 24.68 -3.01 10.29
CA SER A 287 25.33 -2.19 9.26
C SER A 287 25.32 -2.87 7.89
N ALA A 288 25.54 -4.19 7.84
CA ALA A 288 25.55 -4.95 6.59
C ALA A 288 24.18 -4.97 5.89
N ILE A 289 23.09 -5.15 6.64
CA ILE A 289 21.74 -5.27 6.08
C ILE A 289 21.06 -3.93 5.78
N GLY A 290 21.48 -2.85 6.44
CA GLY A 290 20.80 -1.56 6.39
C GLY A 290 20.73 -0.94 5.00
N GLY A 291 21.83 -0.94 4.25
CA GLY A 291 21.93 -0.39 2.90
C GLY A 291 21.24 -1.26 1.85
N PRO A 292 21.75 -2.50 1.60
CA PRO A 292 21.29 -3.35 0.50
C PRO A 292 19.81 -3.71 0.58
N PHE A 293 19.31 -4.00 1.80
CA PHE A 293 17.92 -4.43 2.02
C PHE A 293 16.99 -3.33 2.51
N ARG A 294 17.48 -2.09 2.72
CA ARG A 294 16.72 -0.94 3.25
C ARG A 294 16.04 -1.25 4.58
N ILE A 295 16.69 -2.03 5.45
CA ILE A 295 16.19 -2.37 6.78
C ILE A 295 16.59 -1.25 7.74
N SER A 296 15.61 -0.47 8.17
CA SER A 296 15.81 0.71 9.04
C SER A 296 15.71 0.39 10.52
N HIS A 297 15.06 -0.74 10.86
CA HIS A 297 14.89 -1.19 12.24
C HIS A 297 15.13 -2.70 12.31
N ALA A 298 16.13 -3.12 13.07
CA ALA A 298 16.45 -4.52 13.26
C ALA A 298 16.55 -4.84 14.75
N THR A 299 15.78 -5.82 15.20
CA THR A 299 15.91 -6.47 16.49
C THR A 299 16.60 -7.79 16.26
N ILE A 300 17.74 -8.01 16.90
CA ILE A 300 18.53 -9.23 16.77
C ILE A 300 18.69 -9.82 18.14
N GLU A 301 18.24 -11.05 18.30
CA GLU A 301 18.55 -11.89 19.44
C GLU A 301 19.88 -12.57 19.17
N LEU A 302 20.84 -12.41 20.09
CA LEU A 302 22.18 -12.98 19.95
C LEU A 302 22.27 -14.20 20.85
N GLU A 303 22.56 -15.36 20.27
CA GLU A 303 22.55 -16.66 20.92
C GLU A 303 23.95 -17.29 20.85
N CYS A 304 24.30 -18.10 21.84
CA CYS A 304 25.52 -18.91 21.85
C CYS A 304 25.26 -20.36 21.41
N GLU A 305 24.01 -20.80 21.43
CA GLU A 305 23.57 -22.13 21.02
C GLU A 305 22.25 -21.98 20.23
N ALA A 306 22.15 -22.70 19.12
CA ALA A 306 20.92 -22.68 18.33
C ALA A 306 19.74 -23.25 19.14
N CYS A 307 18.56 -22.62 19.04
CA CYS A 307 17.36 -23.21 19.57
C CYS A 307 17.12 -24.56 18.85
N GLY A 308 16.94 -25.64 19.62
CA GLY A 308 16.86 -27.01 19.08
C GLY A 308 15.62 -27.33 18.24
N VAL A 309 15.05 -26.34 17.54
CA VAL A 309 13.90 -26.48 16.65
C VAL A 309 14.42 -26.73 15.22
N PRO A 310 13.99 -27.81 14.54
CA PRO A 310 14.50 -28.18 13.21
C PRO A 310 14.03 -27.25 12.09
N ASP A 311 13.09 -26.36 12.32
CA ASP A 311 12.49 -25.49 11.31
C ASP A 311 13.15 -24.10 11.33
N ASP A 312 13.17 -23.44 10.17
CA ASP A 312 13.70 -22.08 9.98
C ASP A 312 12.98 -21.02 10.82
N PHE A 313 11.83 -21.36 11.40
CA PHE A 313 11.01 -20.50 12.26
C PHE A 313 10.72 -21.15 13.60
N CYS A 314 10.96 -20.41 14.68
CA CYS A 314 10.54 -20.84 16.01
C CYS A 314 9.00 -20.88 16.10
N THR A 315 8.46 -21.94 16.72
CA THR A 315 7.01 -22.06 16.88
C THR A 315 6.46 -20.97 17.81
N ILE A 316 5.45 -20.25 17.33
CA ILE A 316 4.70 -19.33 18.18
C ILE A 316 3.82 -20.17 19.11
N ASP A 317 4.28 -20.42 20.34
CA ASP A 317 3.46 -21.06 21.35
C ASP A 317 2.31 -20.12 21.75
N THR A 318 1.10 -20.48 21.32
CA THR A 318 -0.09 -19.84 21.90
C THR A 318 -0.16 -20.24 23.38
N PRO A 319 -0.25 -19.28 24.33
CA PRO A 319 -0.39 -19.62 25.74
C PRO A 319 -1.58 -20.58 25.88
N ARG A 320 -1.31 -21.85 26.20
CA ARG A 320 -2.36 -22.77 26.63
C ARG A 320 -3.00 -22.10 27.82
N THR A 321 -4.28 -21.74 27.72
CA THR A 321 -5.07 -21.40 28.89
C THR A 321 -4.92 -22.56 29.85
N ALA A 322 -4.14 -22.34 30.91
CA ALA A 322 -4.03 -23.31 31.98
C ALA A 322 -5.43 -23.46 32.59
N HIS A 323 -6.17 -24.45 32.09
CA HIS A 323 -7.30 -24.97 32.83
C HIS A 323 -6.70 -25.54 34.11
N HIS A 324 -6.79 -24.79 35.21
CA HIS A 324 -6.60 -25.32 36.54
C HIS A 324 -7.63 -26.44 36.70
N ALA A 325 -7.22 -27.66 36.37
CA ALA A 325 -7.88 -28.85 36.85
C ALA A 325 -7.60 -28.89 38.34
N HIS A 326 -8.50 -28.35 39.15
CA HIS A 326 -8.57 -28.68 40.55
C HIS A 326 -8.95 -30.15 40.63
N SER A 327 -7.95 -31.03 40.69
CA SER A 327 -8.12 -32.38 41.14
C SER A 327 -8.42 -32.30 42.66
N HIS A 328 -9.70 -32.40 42.99
CA HIS A 328 -10.11 -32.72 44.33
C HIS A 328 -9.76 -34.20 44.57
N ASP A 329 -8.55 -34.46 45.02
CA ASP A 329 -8.23 -35.69 45.68
C ASP A 329 -8.93 -35.66 47.04
N THR A 330 -10.14 -36.24 47.08
CA THR A 330 -10.80 -36.64 48.32
C THR A 330 -10.14 -37.94 48.80
N GLU A 331 -9.07 -37.82 49.56
CA GLU A 331 -8.64 -38.92 50.48
C GLU A 331 -9.69 -39.09 51.54
N HIS A 332 -10.58 -40.05 51.33
CA HIS A 332 -11.35 -40.65 52.44
C HIS A 332 -10.43 -41.52 53.31
N GLY A 333 -9.84 -40.89 54.32
CA GLY A 333 -9.25 -41.61 55.45
C GLY A 333 -10.37 -42.21 56.26
N ASP A 334 -10.51 -43.55 56.18
CA ASP A 334 -11.36 -44.37 57.01
C ASP A 334 -10.72 -44.44 58.39
N VAL A 335 -11.25 -43.66 59.34
CA VAL A 335 -10.84 -43.76 60.77
C VAL A 335 -11.89 -44.63 61.49
N GLY A 336 -11.55 -45.90 61.63
CA GLY A 336 -12.31 -46.85 62.47
C GLY A 336 -12.41 -46.38 63.91
N HIS A 337 -13.62 -46.07 64.36
CA HIS A 337 -13.94 -45.90 65.76
C HIS A 337 -14.28 -47.25 66.38
N ASP A 338 -13.34 -47.74 67.18
CA ASP A 338 -13.52 -48.85 68.11
C ASP A 338 -14.32 -48.34 69.31
N HIS A 339 -15.56 -48.91 69.53
CA HIS A 339 -16.35 -48.69 70.70
C HIS A 339 -16.05 -49.81 71.72
N GLY A 340 -15.10 -49.55 72.61
CA GLY A 340 -14.96 -50.31 73.84
C GLY A 340 -16.01 -49.86 74.83
N SER A 341 -16.89 -50.83 75.22
CA SER A 341 -17.81 -50.77 76.35
C SER A 341 -17.03 -50.79 77.64
N GLU A 342 -17.36 -49.93 78.56
CA GLU A 342 -17.52 -50.33 79.99
C GLU A 342 -18.05 -49.18 80.86
N ARG A 343 -19.24 -49.49 81.46
CA ARG A 343 -19.86 -49.08 82.76
C ARG A 343 -20.42 -47.64 82.85
#